data_7aea9a7e10366a6657b57433fc3686e4
#
_entry.id   7aea9a7e10366a6657b57433fc3686e4
#
_cell.length_a   1.000
_cell.length_b   1.000
_cell.length_c   1.000
_cell.angle_alpha   90.00
_cell.angle_beta   90.00
_cell.angle_gamma   90.00
#
_symmetry.space_group_name_H-M   'P 1'
#
loop_
_entity.id
_entity.type
_entity.pdbx_description
1 polymer ?
#
loop_
_entity_poly.entity_id
_entity_poly.type
_entity_poly.pdbx_seq_one_letter_code
_entity_poly.pdbx_strand_id
1 'polypeptide(L)'
;MKTIRNIFCVIALLCMISCEDAKEYPWNPEWGEIVEKPKPDTPEEPETPVEPETPVDPETPQDPETPVDPEPPVEPEEPVGKARLVWIDAAANFNDYANSKNKISLDMKRIKNTGFTGVIVDVRPTNSGVLFESDTEHALTRVDAWVSGSYKWVKRTSDFDYLQAFIDAGKEVGLDVYASVNTMVAGCYCAYGLGPDGLVYNDDSKKSWVSVINTTEGLMSAVDLDGLSAERLIELGVSEYRGTGARFFNPANDEVVAYLLNLLADLAEYDLTGIILDRCRYDDTGFGSDFSDVSRAKFEDFIGSKVENWPNDIFAPGVARLTGNGTDMQKKWMSFRAKMIHDFVEAASDRVHSVNPDIRFGAYVGAWYSSYYESGVNWASPNYDPSISYRWAPADYKDYGYADHCDIMIIGAYAGTGSIPGSGEWTMEGFCKRAEPLFAGDVPYVGGPDIGNSTGFTNGGQGHLMPQIVDACINNCTEGMFFFDLCHIKMYDYWSAIKSAFDKYKESL
;
A
#
# COMPACT_ATOMS: atom_id res chain seq x y z
N MET A 1 -31.41 1.08 -18.00
CA MET A 1 -30.15 0.64 -18.60
C MET A 1 -29.13 1.77 -18.83
N LYS A 2 -29.51 3.01 -19.17
CA LYS A 2 -28.54 4.13 -19.28
C LYS A 2 -28.05 4.66 -17.93
N THR A 3 -28.87 4.58 -16.89
CA THR A 3 -28.52 5.09 -15.53
C THR A 3 -27.52 4.21 -14.81
N ILE A 4 -27.53 2.89 -15.02
CA ILE A 4 -26.58 1.95 -14.41
C ILE A 4 -25.18 2.09 -15.02
N ARG A 5 -25.08 2.43 -16.31
CA ARG A 5 -23.80 2.60 -17.03
C ARG A 5 -22.99 3.82 -16.56
N ASN A 6 -23.70 4.88 -16.09
CA ASN A 6 -23.03 6.07 -15.54
C ASN A 6 -22.55 5.87 -14.10
N ILE A 7 -23.17 4.97 -13.34
CA ILE A 7 -22.73 4.63 -11.97
C ILE A 7 -21.43 3.80 -12.03
N PHE A 8 -21.29 2.89 -13.00
CA PHE A 8 -20.06 2.12 -13.18
C PHE A 8 -18.83 2.98 -13.53
N CYS A 9 -19.00 4.01 -14.36
CA CYS A 9 -17.90 4.94 -14.67
C CYS A 9 -17.46 5.79 -13.47
N VAL A 10 -18.39 6.15 -12.59
CA VAL A 10 -18.09 6.98 -11.40
C VAL A 10 -17.39 6.16 -10.31
N ILE A 11 -17.76 4.90 -10.12
CA ILE A 11 -17.19 4.05 -9.06
C ILE A 11 -15.79 3.52 -9.46
N ALA A 12 -15.56 3.15 -10.70
CA ALA A 12 -14.22 2.82 -11.18
C ALA A 12 -13.26 4.02 -11.14
N LEU A 13 -13.79 5.25 -11.32
CA LEU A 13 -13.02 6.49 -11.16
C LEU A 13 -12.69 6.80 -9.70
N LEU A 14 -13.56 6.47 -8.76
CA LEU A 14 -13.37 6.73 -7.31
C LEU A 14 -12.30 5.85 -6.66
N CYS A 15 -12.03 4.66 -7.18
CA CYS A 15 -10.95 3.80 -6.69
C CYS A 15 -9.56 4.17 -7.20
N MET A 16 -9.46 5.04 -8.21
CA MET A 16 -8.20 5.59 -8.71
C MET A 16 -7.71 6.83 -7.95
N ILE A 17 -8.46 7.28 -6.93
CA ILE A 17 -8.36 8.60 -6.31
C ILE A 17 -7.52 8.58 -5.01
N SER A 18 -6.65 7.65 -4.77
CA SER A 18 -5.81 7.79 -3.57
C SER A 18 -4.82 8.98 -3.62
N CYS A 19 -4.69 9.65 -4.77
CA CYS A 19 -3.86 10.86 -4.90
C CYS A 19 -4.48 12.02 -5.67
N GLU A 20 -5.64 11.88 -6.35
CA GLU A 20 -6.02 12.85 -7.39
C GLU A 20 -7.28 13.69 -7.15
N ASP A 21 -8.19 13.30 -6.26
CA ASP A 21 -9.42 14.07 -5.99
C ASP A 21 -9.56 14.54 -4.54
N ALA A 22 -8.48 14.92 -3.91
CA ALA A 22 -8.53 15.69 -2.66
C ALA A 22 -9.06 17.12 -2.89
N LYS A 23 -10.10 17.26 -3.71
CA LYS A 23 -10.67 18.59 -3.99
C LYS A 23 -11.49 19.16 -2.85
N GLU A 24 -11.91 18.37 -1.87
CA GLU A 24 -12.75 18.84 -0.78
C GLU A 24 -12.51 18.06 0.51
N TYR A 25 -11.36 18.25 1.16
CA TYR A 25 -11.28 17.97 2.59
C TYR A 25 -11.65 19.23 3.34
N PRO A 26 -12.76 19.26 4.09
CA PRO A 26 -13.06 20.40 4.95
C PRO A 26 -12.04 20.40 6.11
N TRP A 27 -11.05 21.25 5.99
CA TRP A 27 -10.16 21.62 7.09
C TRP A 27 -10.98 22.35 8.16
N ASN A 28 -10.94 21.88 9.39
CA ASN A 28 -11.43 22.64 10.54
C ASN A 28 -10.27 23.52 11.06
N PRO A 29 -10.37 24.88 10.95
CA PRO A 29 -9.32 25.77 11.40
C PRO A 29 -9.03 25.75 12.91
N GLU A 30 -9.90 25.12 13.71
CA GLU A 30 -9.70 24.97 15.16
C GLU A 30 -8.64 23.93 15.56
N TRP A 31 -8.07 23.19 14.60
CA TRP A 31 -7.07 22.13 14.85
C TRP A 31 -5.63 22.59 14.55
N GLY A 32 -5.44 23.86 14.17
CA GLY A 32 -4.16 24.50 14.05
C GLY A 32 -3.65 24.97 15.41
N GLU A 33 -2.54 24.39 15.86
CA GLU A 33 -1.76 24.73 17.07
C GLU A 33 -2.40 24.28 18.41
N ILE A 34 -1.96 23.12 18.89
CA ILE A 34 -1.95 22.86 20.33
C ILE A 34 -0.88 23.79 20.91
N VAL A 35 -1.30 24.95 21.36
CA VAL A 35 -0.48 25.82 22.23
C VAL A 35 -0.36 25.08 23.56
N GLU A 36 0.80 24.50 23.84
CA GLU A 36 1.10 24.01 25.18
C GLU A 36 0.93 25.18 26.15
N LYS A 37 -0.03 25.06 27.06
CA LYS A 37 -0.14 26.00 28.17
C LYS A 37 1.14 25.86 28.98
N PRO A 38 1.81 26.97 29.35
CA PRO A 38 2.98 26.93 30.21
C PRO A 38 2.62 26.23 31.53
N LYS A 39 3.39 25.18 31.88
CA LYS A 39 3.30 24.57 33.20
C LYS A 39 3.59 25.64 34.26
N PRO A 40 2.81 25.69 35.33
CA PRO A 40 3.17 26.53 36.46
C PRO A 40 4.51 26.07 37.05
N ASP A 41 5.39 27.01 37.33
CA ASP A 41 6.70 26.80 37.94
C ASP A 41 6.54 26.00 39.23
N THR A 42 7.13 24.80 39.27
CA THR A 42 7.29 24.02 40.49
C THR A 42 8.56 24.53 41.18
N PRO A 43 8.52 24.85 42.46
CA PRO A 43 9.73 25.29 43.19
C PRO A 43 10.75 24.17 43.26
N GLU A 44 12.03 24.50 43.02
CA GLU A 44 13.17 23.62 43.20
C GLU A 44 13.24 23.14 44.65
N GLU A 45 13.25 21.83 44.87
CA GLU A 45 13.61 21.26 46.17
C GLU A 45 15.12 21.38 46.40
N PRO A 46 15.56 21.69 47.64
CA PRO A 46 16.97 21.85 47.98
C PRO A 46 17.72 20.51 47.95
N GLU A 47 18.93 20.56 47.41
CA GLU A 47 19.88 19.43 47.35
C GLU A 47 20.17 18.85 48.74
N THR A 48 20.00 17.52 48.90
CA THR A 48 20.38 16.78 50.09
C THR A 48 21.90 16.56 50.15
N PRO A 49 22.55 16.70 51.29
CA PRO A 49 24.00 16.53 51.44
C PRO A 49 24.42 15.08 51.25
N VAL A 50 25.53 14.87 50.55
CA VAL A 50 26.20 13.56 50.37
C VAL A 50 26.80 13.10 51.71
N GLU A 51 26.37 11.93 52.19
CA GLU A 51 27.00 11.27 53.36
C GLU A 51 28.33 10.58 52.95
N PRO A 52 29.34 10.52 53.84
CA PRO A 52 30.63 9.93 53.54
C PRO A 52 30.62 8.39 53.56
N GLU A 53 31.40 7.81 52.67
CA GLU A 53 31.57 6.36 52.47
C GLU A 53 32.02 5.65 53.78
N THR A 54 31.30 4.57 54.14
CA THR A 54 31.69 3.66 55.22
C THR A 54 32.65 2.57 54.71
N PRO A 55 33.57 2.09 55.54
CA PRO A 55 34.58 1.12 55.14
C PRO A 55 34.00 -0.29 54.93
N VAL A 56 34.54 -1.01 53.96
CA VAL A 56 34.24 -2.39 53.62
C VAL A 56 34.72 -3.35 54.71
N ASP A 57 33.81 -4.14 55.28
CA ASP A 57 34.12 -5.23 56.24
C ASP A 57 34.29 -6.58 55.47
N PRO A 58 35.14 -7.50 55.98
CA PRO A 58 35.50 -8.71 55.26
C PRO A 58 34.46 -9.81 55.34
N GLU A 59 34.52 -10.65 54.32
CA GLU A 59 33.69 -11.77 53.93
C GLU A 59 33.07 -12.61 55.08
N THR A 60 31.72 -12.68 55.06
CA THR A 60 30.92 -13.65 55.83
C THR A 60 30.63 -14.91 55.00
N PRO A 61 30.61 -16.11 55.60
CA PRO A 61 30.37 -17.37 54.88
C PRO A 61 28.94 -17.45 54.28
N GLN A 62 28.84 -18.08 53.12
CA GLN A 62 27.59 -18.35 52.41
C GLN A 62 26.64 -19.20 53.27
N ASP A 63 25.43 -18.70 53.49
CA ASP A 63 24.30 -19.45 54.04
C ASP A 63 23.69 -20.38 52.97
N PRO A 64 23.10 -21.52 53.34
CA PRO A 64 22.53 -22.48 52.43
C PRO A 64 21.31 -21.91 51.69
N GLU A 65 21.21 -22.30 50.43
CA GLU A 65 20.20 -21.92 49.43
C GLU A 65 18.80 -21.84 50.03
N THR A 66 18.20 -20.64 50.01
CA THR A 66 16.76 -20.44 50.25
C THR A 66 15.96 -21.17 49.18
N PRO A 67 14.88 -21.87 49.55
CA PRO A 67 13.97 -22.49 48.54
C PRO A 67 13.44 -21.42 47.62
N VAL A 68 13.59 -21.65 46.30
CA VAL A 68 12.99 -20.83 45.25
C VAL A 68 11.48 -20.92 45.42
N ASP A 69 10.82 -19.81 45.70
CA ASP A 69 9.36 -19.74 45.65
C ASP A 69 8.87 -20.22 44.28
N PRO A 70 7.81 -21.03 44.22
CA PRO A 70 7.23 -21.43 42.91
C PRO A 70 6.84 -20.20 42.15
N GLU A 71 7.26 -20.13 40.87
CA GLU A 71 6.84 -19.07 39.94
C GLU A 71 5.31 -18.91 40.00
N PRO A 72 4.82 -17.67 40.06
CA PRO A 72 3.38 -17.43 40.02
C PRO A 72 2.79 -18.13 38.81
N PRO A 73 1.55 -18.67 38.88
CA PRO A 73 0.91 -19.30 37.75
C PRO A 73 0.91 -18.32 36.56
N VAL A 74 1.43 -18.76 35.41
CA VAL A 74 1.32 -18.02 34.17
C VAL A 74 -0.18 -17.84 33.92
N GLU A 75 -0.67 -16.60 33.99
CA GLU A 75 -2.03 -16.30 33.58
C GLU A 75 -2.18 -16.80 32.15
N PRO A 76 -3.29 -17.48 31.79
CA PRO A 76 -3.52 -17.89 30.41
C PRO A 76 -3.46 -16.67 29.54
N GLU A 77 -2.57 -16.69 28.53
CA GLU A 77 -2.48 -15.62 27.52
C GLU A 77 -3.88 -15.44 26.92
N GLU A 78 -4.42 -14.21 26.99
CA GLU A 78 -5.67 -13.90 26.32
C GLU A 78 -5.55 -14.26 24.83
N PRO A 79 -6.60 -14.79 24.19
CA PRO A 79 -6.58 -15.10 22.77
C PRO A 79 -6.18 -13.84 21.98
N VAL A 80 -5.05 -13.88 21.28
CA VAL A 80 -4.51 -12.72 20.57
C VAL A 80 -5.47 -12.22 19.48
N GLY A 81 -6.37 -13.08 19.00
CA GLY A 81 -7.30 -12.77 17.93
C GLY A 81 -6.60 -12.47 16.59
N LYS A 82 -7.38 -12.15 15.57
CA LYS A 82 -6.87 -11.83 14.23
C LYS A 82 -6.14 -10.48 14.21
N ALA A 83 -5.28 -10.29 13.22
CA ALA A 83 -4.55 -9.05 12.99
C ALA A 83 -5.49 -7.84 12.82
N ARG A 84 -5.10 -6.72 13.40
CA ARG A 84 -5.77 -5.41 13.32
C ARG A 84 -4.71 -4.37 12.97
N LEU A 85 -4.57 -4.11 11.68
CA LEU A 85 -3.49 -3.27 11.16
C LEU A 85 -3.99 -1.85 10.84
N VAL A 86 -3.09 -0.89 10.83
CA VAL A 86 -3.34 0.44 10.28
C VAL A 86 -2.25 0.81 9.28
N TRP A 87 -2.67 1.35 8.13
CA TRP A 87 -1.77 1.85 7.11
C TRP A 87 -1.29 3.26 7.49
N ILE A 88 -0.02 3.52 7.28
CA ILE A 88 0.62 4.84 7.46
C ILE A 88 1.14 5.26 6.09
N ASP A 89 0.26 5.88 5.29
CA ASP A 89 0.62 6.43 3.98
C ASP A 89 1.67 7.52 4.13
N ALA A 90 2.72 7.47 3.31
CA ALA A 90 3.83 8.40 3.44
C ALA A 90 3.38 9.84 3.15
N ALA A 91 2.68 10.09 2.03
CA ALA A 91 2.29 11.45 1.66
C ALA A 91 1.36 12.08 2.69
N ALA A 92 0.41 11.31 3.24
CA ALA A 92 -0.58 11.80 4.20
C ALA A 92 -0.02 12.02 5.61
N ASN A 93 1.02 11.26 6.01
CA ASN A 93 1.53 11.30 7.39
C ASN A 93 2.96 11.88 7.50
N PHE A 94 3.65 12.15 6.40
CA PHE A 94 5.05 12.57 6.40
C PHE A 94 5.33 13.86 7.17
N ASN A 95 4.41 14.81 7.13
CA ASN A 95 4.55 16.08 7.87
C ASN A 95 4.70 15.86 9.39
N ASP A 96 4.09 14.81 9.93
CA ASP A 96 4.19 14.49 11.34
C ASP A 96 5.51 13.80 11.69
N TYR A 97 6.01 12.94 10.80
CA TYR A 97 7.06 11.97 11.14
C TYR A 97 8.42 12.26 10.54
N ALA A 98 8.49 13.04 9.45
CA ALA A 98 9.73 13.30 8.72
C ALA A 98 10.91 13.71 9.61
N ASN A 99 10.65 14.49 10.67
CA ASN A 99 11.67 15.10 11.51
C ASN A 99 11.48 14.84 13.02
N SER A 100 10.65 13.85 13.41
CA SER A 100 10.33 13.66 14.83
C SER A 100 10.12 12.19 15.22
N LYS A 101 11.18 11.54 15.72
CA LYS A 101 11.08 10.23 16.38
C LYS A 101 10.07 10.23 17.55
N ASN A 102 9.95 11.34 18.26
CA ASN A 102 9.02 11.47 19.37
C ASN A 102 7.56 11.35 18.93
N LYS A 103 7.19 11.99 17.79
CA LYS A 103 5.83 11.84 17.23
C LYS A 103 5.56 10.40 16.79
N ILE A 104 6.54 9.73 16.18
CA ILE A 104 6.45 8.31 15.84
C ILE A 104 6.15 7.49 17.10
N SER A 105 6.96 7.61 18.15
CA SER A 105 6.77 6.87 19.41
C SER A 105 5.43 7.15 20.07
N LEU A 106 4.98 8.41 20.10
CA LEU A 106 3.68 8.79 20.67
C LEU A 106 2.49 8.17 19.90
N ASP A 107 2.52 8.24 18.58
CA ASP A 107 1.45 7.68 17.77
C ASP A 107 1.45 6.14 17.80
N MET A 108 2.62 5.48 17.82
CA MET A 108 2.73 4.03 17.99
C MET A 108 2.13 3.57 19.34
N LYS A 109 2.37 4.30 20.44
CA LYS A 109 1.71 4.06 21.74
C LYS A 109 0.19 4.23 21.64
N ARG A 110 -0.28 5.25 20.92
CA ARG A 110 -1.71 5.50 20.72
C ARG A 110 -2.37 4.40 19.88
N ILE A 111 -1.71 3.98 18.80
CA ILE A 111 -2.14 2.85 17.95
C ILE A 111 -2.31 1.59 18.80
N LYS A 112 -1.27 1.22 19.59
CA LYS A 112 -1.33 0.06 20.49
C LYS A 112 -2.49 0.15 21.49
N ASN A 113 -2.64 1.31 22.15
CA ASN A 113 -3.69 1.54 23.15
C ASN A 113 -5.11 1.53 22.53
N THR A 114 -5.24 1.75 21.23
CA THR A 114 -6.51 1.63 20.51
C THR A 114 -6.86 0.16 20.23
N GLY A 115 -5.88 -0.75 20.32
CA GLY A 115 -6.10 -2.19 20.13
C GLY A 115 -5.63 -2.72 18.80
N PHE A 116 -4.88 -1.95 18.02
CA PHE A 116 -4.17 -2.45 16.84
C PHE A 116 -3.08 -3.44 17.24
N THR A 117 -2.78 -4.37 16.35
CA THR A 117 -1.69 -5.35 16.51
C THR A 117 -0.45 -4.98 15.71
N GLY A 118 -0.58 -4.16 14.69
CA GLY A 118 0.54 -3.76 13.85
C GLY A 118 0.23 -2.57 12.95
N VAL A 119 1.26 -2.12 12.24
CA VAL A 119 1.24 -1.02 11.29
C VAL A 119 1.82 -1.45 9.95
N ILE A 120 1.33 -0.85 8.86
CA ILE A 120 1.91 -0.96 7.52
C ILE A 120 2.43 0.42 7.16
N VAL A 121 3.74 0.60 7.13
CA VAL A 121 4.40 1.89 6.89
C VAL A 121 4.81 1.98 5.43
N ASP A 122 4.28 2.96 4.69
CA ASP A 122 4.74 3.27 3.34
C ASP A 122 6.13 3.90 3.40
N VAL A 123 7.11 3.19 2.84
CA VAL A 123 8.53 3.61 2.83
C VAL A 123 9.07 3.88 1.43
N ARG A 124 8.22 3.80 0.42
CA ARG A 124 8.52 4.20 -0.96
C ARG A 124 7.31 4.92 -1.57
N PRO A 125 7.18 6.24 -1.28
CA PRO A 125 6.04 7.03 -1.72
C PRO A 125 5.98 7.21 -3.25
N THR A 126 4.91 7.80 -3.74
CA THR A 126 4.62 7.95 -5.19
C THR A 126 5.64 8.79 -5.96
N ASN A 127 6.48 9.57 -5.30
CA ASN A 127 7.61 10.23 -5.97
C ASN A 127 8.85 9.33 -6.15
N SER A 128 8.69 8.02 -5.99
CA SER A 128 9.67 6.99 -6.41
C SER A 128 11.06 7.15 -5.81
N GLY A 129 11.15 7.27 -4.51
CA GLY A 129 12.39 7.18 -3.74
C GLY A 129 12.09 6.49 -2.43
N VAL A 130 13.08 6.28 -1.60
CA VAL A 130 12.96 5.47 -0.38
C VAL A 130 13.03 6.32 0.89
N LEU A 131 12.44 5.84 1.98
CA LEU A 131 12.48 6.41 3.33
C LEU A 131 13.21 5.49 4.31
N PHE A 132 14.17 4.72 3.81
CA PHE A 132 15.05 3.85 4.58
C PHE A 132 16.46 3.91 4.00
N GLU A 133 17.45 3.40 4.70
CA GLU A 133 18.81 3.32 4.18
C GLU A 133 18.91 2.17 3.19
N SER A 134 19.46 2.41 2.01
CA SER A 134 19.57 1.45 0.91
C SER A 134 20.84 1.69 0.12
N ASP A 135 21.49 0.63 -0.33
CA ASP A 135 22.63 0.68 -1.23
C ASP A 135 22.18 0.90 -2.70
N THR A 136 20.91 0.58 -2.99
CA THR A 136 20.33 0.68 -4.34
C THR A 136 19.84 2.09 -4.67
N GLU A 137 19.23 2.80 -3.70
CA GLU A 137 18.61 4.10 -3.90
C GLU A 137 18.86 5.02 -2.70
N HIS A 138 19.11 6.29 -2.95
CA HIS A 138 19.31 7.26 -1.87
C HIS A 138 18.00 7.63 -1.18
N ALA A 139 18.05 7.74 0.15
CA ALA A 139 16.90 8.14 0.93
C ALA A 139 16.40 9.55 0.54
N LEU A 140 15.09 9.70 0.43
CA LEU A 140 14.43 10.95 0.08
C LEU A 140 14.71 12.03 1.13
N THR A 141 15.06 13.21 0.63
CA THR A 141 15.22 14.43 1.45
C THR A 141 13.96 15.26 1.54
N ARG A 142 12.92 14.91 0.78
CA ARG A 142 11.61 15.54 0.78
C ARG A 142 10.54 14.61 0.20
N VAL A 143 9.31 14.83 0.61
CA VAL A 143 8.12 14.19 0.03
C VAL A 143 7.08 15.27 -0.27
N ASP A 144 6.31 15.13 -1.33
CA ASP A 144 5.11 15.92 -1.61
C ASP A 144 3.99 15.44 -0.69
N ALA A 145 3.88 16.05 0.46
CA ALA A 145 2.98 15.64 1.52
C ALA A 145 1.71 16.50 1.58
N TRP A 146 0.62 15.89 1.98
CA TRP A 146 -0.64 16.57 2.25
C TRP A 146 -0.56 17.33 3.57
N VAL A 147 -0.57 18.66 3.50
CA VAL A 147 -0.44 19.53 4.67
C VAL A 147 -1.52 20.63 4.64
N SER A 148 -2.42 20.58 5.62
CA SER A 148 -3.47 21.60 5.78
C SER A 148 -4.29 21.86 4.51
N GLY A 149 -4.77 20.78 3.88
CA GLY A 149 -5.66 20.88 2.73
C GLY A 149 -4.97 21.11 1.38
N SER A 150 -3.64 20.97 1.30
CA SER A 150 -2.90 21.07 0.03
C SER A 150 -1.61 20.26 0.06
N TYR A 151 -1.13 19.84 -1.12
CA TYR A 151 0.19 19.23 -1.24
C TYR A 151 1.30 20.27 -1.10
N LYS A 152 2.34 19.93 -0.33
CA LYS A 152 3.54 20.74 -0.13
C LYS A 152 4.76 19.88 -0.02
N TRP A 153 5.90 20.39 -0.50
CA TRP A 153 7.18 19.76 -0.23
C TRP A 153 7.50 19.85 1.27
N VAL A 154 7.47 18.72 1.94
CA VAL A 154 7.95 18.58 3.32
C VAL A 154 9.37 18.05 3.26
N LYS A 155 10.33 18.84 3.78
CA LYS A 155 11.74 18.47 3.83
C LYS A 155 12.02 17.61 5.04
N ARG A 156 12.83 16.59 4.84
CA ARG A 156 13.45 15.82 5.90
C ARG A 156 14.82 16.42 6.21
N THR A 157 15.01 16.87 7.43
CA THR A 157 16.24 17.49 7.93
C THR A 157 16.85 16.69 9.08
N SER A 158 16.15 15.67 9.56
CA SER A 158 16.62 14.74 10.58
C SER A 158 17.61 13.75 9.97
N ASP A 159 18.49 13.24 10.82
CA ASP A 159 19.54 12.27 10.53
C ASP A 159 19.18 10.82 10.94
N PHE A 160 18.02 10.59 11.56
CA PHE A 160 17.60 9.24 11.91
C PHE A 160 17.04 8.48 10.70
N ASP A 161 17.24 7.17 10.63
CA ASP A 161 16.56 6.32 9.67
C ASP A 161 15.05 6.29 9.98
N TYR A 162 14.24 6.66 8.94
CA TYR A 162 12.79 6.80 9.10
C TYR A 162 12.11 5.47 9.41
N LEU A 163 12.46 4.41 8.66
CA LEU A 163 11.89 3.09 8.86
C LEU A 163 12.34 2.49 10.20
N GLN A 164 13.64 2.58 10.50
CA GLN A 164 14.17 2.07 11.77
C GLN A 164 13.49 2.71 12.98
N ALA A 165 13.11 4.00 12.87
CA ALA A 165 12.39 4.66 13.96
C ALA A 165 11.00 4.07 14.21
N PHE A 166 10.28 3.61 13.16
CA PHE A 166 9.02 2.87 13.34
C PHE A 166 9.24 1.46 13.90
N ILE A 167 10.28 0.77 13.45
CA ILE A 167 10.64 -0.56 13.96
C ILE A 167 10.95 -0.49 15.45
N ASP A 168 11.80 0.46 15.87
CA ASP A 168 12.18 0.66 17.28
C ASP A 168 10.94 0.96 18.14
N ALA A 169 10.08 1.87 17.67
CA ALA A 169 8.86 2.24 18.38
C ALA A 169 7.83 1.09 18.41
N GLY A 170 7.74 0.29 17.35
CA GLY A 170 6.91 -0.91 17.29
C GLY A 170 7.34 -1.95 18.33
N LYS A 171 8.64 -2.23 18.40
CA LYS A 171 9.22 -3.14 19.40
C LYS A 171 8.98 -2.67 20.84
N GLU A 172 9.11 -1.36 21.09
CA GLU A 172 8.86 -0.79 22.43
C GLU A 172 7.45 -1.09 22.94
N VAL A 173 6.45 -1.11 22.05
CA VAL A 173 5.04 -1.27 22.42
C VAL A 173 4.44 -2.62 22.03
N GLY A 174 5.20 -3.49 21.37
CA GLY A 174 4.72 -4.81 20.89
C GLY A 174 3.72 -4.69 19.74
N LEU A 175 4.04 -3.89 18.72
CA LEU A 175 3.32 -3.80 17.44
C LEU A 175 4.17 -4.44 16.34
N ASP A 176 3.53 -5.24 15.50
CA ASP A 176 4.11 -5.71 14.24
C ASP A 176 4.34 -4.52 13.30
N VAL A 177 5.48 -4.52 12.59
CA VAL A 177 5.81 -3.48 11.61
C VAL A 177 6.02 -4.11 10.25
N TYR A 178 5.14 -3.78 9.31
CA TYR A 178 5.27 -4.10 7.90
C TYR A 178 5.76 -2.85 7.16
N ALA A 179 6.62 -3.03 6.17
CA ALA A 179 6.98 -1.98 5.23
C ALA A 179 6.20 -2.14 3.92
N SER A 180 5.60 -1.06 3.42
CA SER A 180 4.96 -1.04 2.10
C SER A 180 5.80 -0.24 1.11
N VAL A 181 5.83 -0.70 -0.14
CA VAL A 181 6.50 -0.03 -1.24
C VAL A 181 5.57 0.14 -2.44
N ASN A 182 5.48 1.35 -3.00
CA ASN A 182 4.79 1.60 -4.27
C ASN A 182 5.65 1.03 -5.42
N THR A 183 5.56 -0.27 -5.66
CA THR A 183 6.55 -1.09 -6.37
C THR A 183 6.87 -0.60 -7.78
N MET A 184 5.85 -0.52 -8.65
CA MET A 184 6.05 -0.15 -10.05
C MET A 184 5.98 1.36 -10.31
N VAL A 185 5.92 2.19 -9.27
CA VAL A 185 5.92 3.64 -9.45
C VAL A 185 7.32 4.14 -9.78
N ALA A 186 7.44 4.84 -10.89
CA ALA A 186 8.69 5.36 -11.45
C ALA A 186 8.95 6.83 -11.09
N GLY A 187 7.91 7.52 -10.68
CA GLY A 187 7.91 8.94 -10.32
C GLY A 187 6.51 9.51 -10.44
N CYS A 188 6.35 10.78 -10.10
CA CYS A 188 5.07 11.47 -10.14
C CYS A 188 5.19 12.85 -10.81
N TYR A 189 4.34 13.11 -11.79
CA TYR A 189 4.09 14.46 -12.28
C TYR A 189 2.91 15.03 -11.50
N CYS A 190 3.21 15.76 -10.44
CA CYS A 190 2.21 16.14 -9.46
C CYS A 190 1.11 17.05 -10.05
N ALA A 191 -0.13 16.66 -9.84
CA ALA A 191 -1.32 17.40 -10.25
C ALA A 191 -1.44 18.81 -9.62
N TYR A 192 -0.72 19.07 -8.56
CA TYR A 192 -0.85 20.27 -7.73
C TYR A 192 0.29 21.28 -7.94
N GLY A 193 1.05 21.13 -9.01
CA GLY A 193 2.09 22.08 -9.39
C GLY A 193 3.39 21.96 -8.61
N LEU A 194 3.60 20.85 -7.88
CA LEU A 194 4.88 20.59 -7.21
C LEU A 194 5.97 20.09 -8.17
N GLY A 195 5.62 19.98 -9.45
CA GLY A 195 6.53 19.60 -10.53
C GLY A 195 6.74 18.11 -10.61
N PRO A 196 7.47 17.62 -11.64
CA PRO A 196 7.83 16.22 -11.69
C PRO A 196 8.90 15.91 -10.63
N ASP A 197 8.82 14.71 -10.02
CA ASP A 197 9.84 14.18 -9.14
C ASP A 197 9.87 12.64 -9.21
N GLY A 198 11.02 12.05 -8.90
CA GLY A 198 11.22 10.61 -8.94
C GLY A 198 12.29 10.18 -9.93
N LEU A 199 12.59 8.89 -9.92
CA LEU A 199 13.76 8.32 -10.60
C LEU A 199 13.80 8.67 -12.09
N VAL A 200 12.68 8.50 -12.81
CA VAL A 200 12.61 8.74 -14.26
C VAL A 200 12.60 10.21 -14.67
N TYR A 201 12.41 11.12 -13.73
CA TYR A 201 12.53 12.56 -13.97
C TYR A 201 13.90 13.12 -13.57
N ASN A 202 14.53 12.50 -12.58
CA ASN A 202 15.78 12.97 -12.00
C ASN A 202 17.02 12.33 -12.64
N ASP A 203 16.84 11.19 -13.34
CA ASP A 203 17.89 10.48 -14.08
C ASP A 203 17.49 10.21 -15.53
N ASP A 204 18.08 10.95 -16.46
CA ASP A 204 17.81 10.80 -17.91
C ASP A 204 18.06 9.37 -18.43
N SER A 205 18.97 8.62 -17.82
CA SER A 205 19.25 7.23 -18.20
C SER A 205 18.10 6.28 -17.88
N LYS A 206 17.18 6.68 -17.01
CA LYS A 206 16.02 5.88 -16.55
C LYS A 206 14.72 6.22 -17.28
N LYS A 207 14.72 7.22 -18.16
CA LYS A 207 13.53 7.61 -18.92
C LYS A 207 12.95 6.48 -19.77
N SER A 208 13.78 5.55 -20.22
CA SER A 208 13.35 4.35 -20.97
C SER A 208 12.70 3.27 -20.09
N TRP A 209 12.69 3.45 -18.78
CA TRP A 209 12.10 2.48 -17.83
C TRP A 209 10.59 2.62 -17.66
N VAL A 210 10.02 3.76 -18.08
CA VAL A 210 8.56 3.96 -18.01
C VAL A 210 7.83 3.27 -19.14
N SER A 211 6.54 3.06 -18.92
CA SER A 211 5.62 2.53 -19.93
C SER A 211 5.54 3.39 -21.19
N VAL A 212 5.35 2.73 -22.32
CA VAL A 212 5.14 3.34 -23.65
C VAL A 212 3.69 3.19 -24.05
N ILE A 213 3.09 4.28 -24.51
CA ILE A 213 1.66 4.42 -24.82
C ILE A 213 1.47 4.48 -26.34
N ASN A 214 0.42 3.86 -26.85
CA ASN A 214 0.02 3.95 -28.26
C ASN A 214 -0.85 5.18 -28.51
N THR A 215 -0.36 6.13 -29.29
CA THR A 215 -1.06 7.35 -29.63
C THR A 215 -1.36 7.44 -31.13
N THR A 216 -2.21 8.38 -31.54
CA THR A 216 -2.51 8.65 -32.97
C THR A 216 -1.29 9.13 -33.73
N GLU A 217 -0.25 9.59 -33.06
CA GLU A 217 1.02 10.06 -33.65
C GLU A 217 2.16 9.03 -33.52
N GLY A 218 1.86 7.82 -33.03
CA GLY A 218 2.81 6.75 -32.81
C GLY A 218 3.04 6.45 -31.32
N LEU A 219 4.06 5.66 -31.04
CA LEU A 219 4.43 5.28 -29.69
C LEU A 219 5.10 6.46 -28.96
N MET A 220 4.63 6.79 -27.78
CA MET A 220 5.15 7.85 -26.92
C MET A 220 5.44 7.31 -25.52
N SER A 221 6.53 7.78 -24.92
CA SER A 221 6.79 7.50 -23.51
C SER A 221 5.72 8.14 -22.64
N ALA A 222 5.34 7.47 -21.55
CA ALA A 222 4.36 8.02 -20.60
C ALA A 222 4.77 9.40 -20.06
N VAL A 223 6.06 9.66 -19.88
CA VAL A 223 6.57 10.98 -19.43
C VAL A 223 6.46 12.07 -20.51
N ASP A 224 6.33 11.71 -21.79
CA ASP A 224 6.12 12.69 -22.86
C ASP A 224 4.69 13.22 -22.90
N LEU A 225 3.75 12.56 -22.18
CA LEU A 225 2.37 12.99 -22.04
C LEU A 225 2.16 13.95 -20.86
N ASP A 226 3.19 14.19 -20.07
CA ASP A 226 3.14 15.01 -18.88
C ASP A 226 2.90 16.50 -19.21
N GLY A 227 2.02 17.11 -18.43
CA GLY A 227 1.68 18.52 -18.59
C GLY A 227 0.90 18.86 -19.87
N LEU A 228 0.55 17.87 -20.70
CA LEU A 228 -0.30 18.09 -21.85
C LEU A 228 -1.72 18.46 -21.42
N SER A 229 -2.37 19.34 -22.20
CA SER A 229 -3.76 19.70 -21.96
C SER A 229 -4.72 18.53 -22.27
N ALA A 230 -5.91 18.57 -21.69
CA ALA A 230 -6.94 17.57 -21.96
C ALA A 230 -7.28 17.49 -23.45
N GLU A 231 -7.31 18.64 -24.17
CA GLU A 231 -7.55 18.70 -25.61
C GLU A 231 -6.45 17.98 -26.38
N ARG A 232 -5.17 18.16 -25.98
CA ARG A 232 -4.04 17.50 -26.62
C ARG A 232 -4.06 15.99 -26.39
N LEU A 233 -4.40 15.52 -25.19
CA LEU A 233 -4.57 14.10 -24.90
C LEU A 233 -5.71 13.48 -25.72
N ILE A 234 -6.81 14.21 -25.96
CA ILE A 234 -7.90 13.77 -26.85
C ILE A 234 -7.39 13.63 -28.30
N GLU A 235 -6.64 14.61 -28.82
CA GLU A 235 -6.05 14.55 -30.16
C GLU A 235 -5.12 13.35 -30.34
N LEU A 236 -4.33 13.03 -29.30
CA LEU A 236 -3.46 11.86 -29.26
C LEU A 236 -4.23 10.53 -29.11
N GLY A 237 -5.53 10.58 -28.89
CA GLY A 237 -6.36 9.40 -28.68
C GLY A 237 -6.16 8.73 -27.31
N VAL A 238 -5.61 9.45 -26.33
CA VAL A 238 -5.30 8.96 -24.99
C VAL A 238 -6.01 9.77 -23.90
N SER A 239 -7.26 10.10 -24.15
CA SER A 239 -8.06 10.97 -23.27
C SER A 239 -8.27 10.42 -21.84
N GLU A 240 -8.12 9.11 -21.66
CA GLU A 240 -8.15 8.48 -20.33
C GLU A 240 -6.83 8.64 -19.58
N TYR A 241 -5.76 8.97 -20.30
CA TYR A 241 -4.46 9.25 -19.70
C TYR A 241 -4.44 10.67 -19.15
N ARG A 242 -4.01 10.82 -17.92
CA ARG A 242 -3.93 12.14 -17.30
C ARG A 242 -2.54 12.73 -17.50
N GLY A 243 -2.46 14.00 -17.87
CA GLY A 243 -1.19 14.74 -17.96
C GLY A 243 -0.51 14.97 -16.61
N THR A 244 -1.02 14.37 -15.54
CA THR A 244 -0.54 14.47 -14.15
C THR A 244 -0.71 13.14 -13.45
N GLY A 245 0.03 12.91 -12.34
CA GLY A 245 -0.08 11.70 -11.52
C GLY A 245 1.15 10.81 -11.58
N ALA A 246 1.05 9.62 -11.01
CA ALA A 246 2.15 8.66 -10.97
C ALA A 246 2.44 8.10 -12.38
N ARG A 247 3.72 7.89 -12.65
CA ARG A 247 4.22 7.17 -13.83
C ARG A 247 4.76 5.83 -13.39
N PHE A 248 4.53 4.81 -14.20
CA PHE A 248 4.84 3.44 -13.84
C PHE A 248 6.01 2.90 -14.65
N PHE A 249 6.83 2.10 -14.01
CA PHE A 249 7.85 1.30 -14.68
C PHE A 249 7.21 0.30 -15.63
N ASN A 250 8.00 -0.10 -16.63
CA ASN A 250 7.67 -1.25 -17.48
C ASN A 250 8.10 -2.55 -16.78
N PRO A 251 7.15 -3.41 -16.35
CA PRO A 251 7.47 -4.68 -15.69
C PRO A 251 8.20 -5.67 -16.60
N ALA A 252 8.16 -5.50 -17.91
CA ALA A 252 8.88 -6.34 -18.86
C ALA A 252 10.37 -5.95 -19.01
N ASN A 253 10.81 -4.81 -18.46
CA ASN A 253 12.19 -4.37 -18.54
C ASN A 253 13.05 -5.04 -17.47
N ASP A 254 14.04 -5.85 -17.88
CA ASP A 254 14.91 -6.60 -16.98
C ASP A 254 15.77 -5.69 -16.06
N GLU A 255 16.12 -4.48 -16.51
CA GLU A 255 16.83 -3.51 -15.66
C GLU A 255 15.94 -2.99 -14.53
N VAL A 256 14.64 -2.77 -14.81
CA VAL A 256 13.64 -2.40 -13.79
C VAL A 256 13.48 -3.53 -12.78
N VAL A 257 13.32 -4.75 -13.26
CA VAL A 257 13.18 -5.93 -12.38
C VAL A 257 14.40 -6.04 -11.47
N ALA A 258 15.63 -5.99 -12.04
CA ALA A 258 16.86 -6.08 -11.26
C ALA A 258 16.99 -4.94 -10.22
N TYR A 259 16.63 -3.72 -10.57
CA TYR A 259 16.63 -2.58 -9.66
C TYR A 259 15.68 -2.80 -8.48
N LEU A 260 14.44 -3.22 -8.75
CA LEU A 260 13.44 -3.45 -7.71
C LEU A 260 13.79 -4.64 -6.81
N LEU A 261 14.35 -5.72 -7.36
CA LEU A 261 14.81 -6.87 -6.58
C LEU A 261 15.96 -6.50 -5.62
N ASN A 262 16.88 -5.64 -6.05
CA ASN A 262 17.94 -5.14 -5.18
C ASN A 262 17.38 -4.25 -4.07
N LEU A 263 16.45 -3.36 -4.41
CA LEU A 263 15.76 -2.50 -3.43
C LEU A 263 15.02 -3.30 -2.35
N LEU A 264 14.33 -4.37 -2.77
CA LEU A 264 13.63 -5.27 -1.84
C LEU A 264 14.60 -6.08 -0.97
N ALA A 265 15.78 -6.42 -1.51
CA ALA A 265 16.84 -7.05 -0.71
C ALA A 265 17.36 -6.13 0.38
N ASP A 266 17.65 -4.85 0.05
CA ASP A 266 18.07 -3.86 1.04
C ASP A 266 17.01 -3.69 2.14
N LEU A 267 15.72 -3.68 1.75
CA LEU A 267 14.61 -3.59 2.70
C LEU A 267 14.49 -4.84 3.60
N ALA A 268 14.82 -6.02 3.07
CA ALA A 268 14.76 -7.28 3.81
C ALA A 268 15.86 -7.43 4.88
N GLU A 269 16.85 -6.53 4.91
CA GLU A 269 17.85 -6.48 5.98
C GLU A 269 17.31 -5.87 7.28
N TYR A 270 16.16 -5.18 7.24
CA TYR A 270 15.51 -4.63 8.42
C TYR A 270 14.74 -5.71 9.20
N ASP A 271 14.64 -5.53 10.51
CA ASP A 271 13.89 -6.42 11.40
C ASP A 271 12.37 -6.11 11.32
N LEU A 272 11.79 -6.46 10.18
CA LEU A 272 10.39 -6.28 9.85
C LEU A 272 9.57 -7.55 10.09
N THR A 273 8.30 -7.39 10.38
CA THR A 273 7.33 -8.49 10.33
C THR A 273 7.04 -8.91 8.89
N GLY A 274 7.01 -7.94 7.95
CA GLY A 274 6.78 -8.24 6.55
C GLY A 274 7.04 -7.07 5.60
N ILE A 275 7.06 -7.40 4.30
CA ILE A 275 7.17 -6.46 3.18
C ILE A 275 5.93 -6.61 2.30
N ILE A 276 5.27 -5.49 1.99
CA ILE A 276 4.04 -5.46 1.20
C ILE A 276 4.27 -4.68 -0.09
N LEU A 277 4.08 -5.35 -1.21
CA LEU A 277 4.12 -4.73 -2.53
C LEU A 277 2.80 -3.99 -2.78
N ASP A 278 2.79 -2.67 -2.69
CA ASP A 278 1.70 -1.84 -3.21
C ASP A 278 1.99 -1.44 -4.65
N ARG A 279 0.94 -1.18 -5.45
CA ARG A 279 1.05 -0.79 -6.86
C ARG A 279 2.01 -1.68 -7.68
N CYS A 280 2.06 -2.97 -7.35
CA CYS A 280 2.77 -3.98 -8.13
C CYS A 280 1.92 -4.35 -9.36
N ARG A 281 1.85 -3.43 -10.33
CA ARG A 281 0.93 -3.49 -11.48
C ARG A 281 1.37 -2.52 -12.56
N TYR A 282 0.74 -2.63 -13.73
CA TYR A 282 0.82 -1.60 -14.76
C TYR A 282 0.06 -0.34 -14.31
N ASP A 283 0.18 0.74 -15.08
CA ASP A 283 -0.48 1.99 -14.77
C ASP A 283 -2.02 1.90 -14.79
N ASP A 284 -2.67 2.97 -14.34
CA ASP A 284 -4.12 3.02 -14.15
C ASP A 284 -4.91 3.21 -15.46
N THR A 285 -4.24 3.31 -16.59
CA THR A 285 -4.87 3.56 -17.90
C THR A 285 -5.34 2.27 -18.60
N GLY A 286 -5.43 1.17 -17.87
CA GLY A 286 -5.89 -0.11 -18.37
C GLY A 286 -4.91 -0.77 -19.32
N PHE A 287 -5.38 -1.24 -20.48
CA PHE A 287 -4.54 -1.93 -21.46
C PHE A 287 -3.65 -1.01 -22.32
N GLY A 288 -3.70 0.29 -22.12
CA GLY A 288 -2.99 1.29 -22.94
C GLY A 288 -1.46 1.25 -22.80
N SER A 289 -0.88 0.34 -22.05
CA SER A 289 0.55 0.16 -21.82
C SER A 289 0.92 -1.30 -21.52
N ASP A 290 2.17 -1.70 -21.61
CA ASP A 290 3.34 -1.04 -22.16
C ASP A 290 3.61 -1.56 -23.58
N PHE A 291 3.78 -0.66 -24.54
CA PHE A 291 4.03 -1.03 -25.95
C PHE A 291 5.47 -0.76 -26.40
N SER A 292 6.43 -0.77 -25.50
CA SER A 292 7.86 -0.65 -25.80
C SER A 292 8.38 -1.81 -26.67
N ASP A 293 9.54 -1.61 -27.28
CA ASP A 293 10.22 -2.65 -28.04
C ASP A 293 10.58 -3.87 -27.18
N VAL A 294 10.87 -3.67 -25.88
CA VAL A 294 11.14 -4.76 -24.93
C VAL A 294 9.89 -5.60 -24.72
N SER A 295 8.75 -4.95 -24.46
CA SER A 295 7.48 -5.65 -24.30
C SER A 295 7.04 -6.33 -25.58
N ARG A 296 7.27 -5.70 -26.76
CA ARG A 296 7.04 -6.33 -28.05
C ARG A 296 7.84 -7.62 -28.21
N ALA A 297 9.13 -7.57 -27.96
CA ALA A 297 10.01 -8.74 -28.13
C ALA A 297 9.58 -9.90 -27.24
N LYS A 298 9.31 -9.64 -25.93
CA LYS A 298 8.85 -10.65 -24.98
C LYS A 298 7.44 -11.16 -25.32
N PHE A 299 6.53 -10.30 -25.77
CA PHE A 299 5.19 -10.71 -26.18
C PHE A 299 5.21 -11.59 -27.42
N GLU A 300 5.99 -11.24 -28.44
CA GLU A 300 6.14 -12.05 -29.66
C GLU A 300 6.76 -13.41 -29.36
N ASP A 301 7.70 -13.50 -28.41
CA ASP A 301 8.24 -14.76 -27.89
C ASP A 301 7.16 -15.56 -27.15
N PHE A 302 6.43 -14.94 -26.27
CA PHE A 302 5.33 -15.54 -25.51
C PHE A 302 4.25 -16.18 -26.40
N ILE A 303 3.86 -15.50 -27.49
CA ILE A 303 2.84 -16.01 -28.42
C ILE A 303 3.42 -16.90 -29.53
N GLY A 304 4.75 -17.00 -29.65
CA GLY A 304 5.45 -17.79 -30.67
C GLY A 304 5.31 -17.26 -32.10
N SER A 305 4.96 -15.98 -32.28
CA SER A 305 4.74 -15.37 -33.60
C SER A 305 4.96 -13.86 -33.57
N LYS A 306 5.24 -13.29 -34.75
CA LYS A 306 5.34 -11.83 -34.88
C LYS A 306 3.97 -11.16 -34.93
N VAL A 307 3.88 -9.92 -34.40
CA VAL A 307 2.73 -9.04 -34.52
C VAL A 307 2.98 -8.10 -35.69
N GLU A 308 2.18 -8.23 -36.75
CA GLU A 308 2.42 -7.52 -38.02
C GLU A 308 2.28 -5.99 -37.86
N ASN A 309 1.19 -5.54 -37.23
CA ASN A 309 0.90 -4.13 -37.01
C ASN A 309 0.99 -3.79 -35.51
N TRP A 310 2.19 -3.86 -34.95
CA TRP A 310 2.42 -3.53 -33.55
C TRP A 310 2.17 -2.05 -33.25
N PRO A 311 1.45 -1.68 -32.18
CA PRO A 311 0.61 -2.53 -31.31
C PRO A 311 -0.85 -2.59 -31.76
N ASN A 312 -1.20 -2.06 -32.94
CA ASN A 312 -2.57 -1.86 -33.38
C ASN A 312 -3.36 -3.15 -33.55
N ASP A 313 -2.69 -4.30 -33.78
CA ASP A 313 -3.34 -5.63 -33.79
C ASP A 313 -3.84 -6.05 -32.38
N ILE A 314 -3.34 -5.39 -31.32
CA ILE A 314 -3.78 -5.57 -29.94
C ILE A 314 -4.79 -4.46 -29.60
N PHE A 315 -4.33 -3.22 -29.61
CA PHE A 315 -5.12 -2.03 -29.33
C PHE A 315 -4.74 -0.89 -30.27
N ALA A 316 -5.72 -0.38 -31.01
CA ALA A 316 -5.57 0.86 -31.75
C ALA A 316 -5.43 2.06 -30.80
N PRO A 317 -4.85 3.18 -31.23
CA PRO A 317 -4.78 4.41 -30.43
C PRO A 317 -6.12 4.79 -29.82
N GLY A 318 -6.15 5.14 -28.56
CA GLY A 318 -7.37 5.51 -27.83
C GLY A 318 -8.26 4.34 -27.41
N VAL A 319 -7.84 3.10 -27.67
CA VAL A 319 -8.58 1.90 -27.24
C VAL A 319 -7.80 1.26 -26.08
N ALA A 320 -8.21 1.53 -24.85
CA ALA A 320 -7.59 0.99 -23.64
C ALA A 320 -8.48 -0.02 -22.91
N ARG A 321 -9.49 -0.59 -23.57
CA ARG A 321 -10.44 -1.55 -22.99
C ARG A 321 -10.76 -2.66 -23.97
N LEU A 322 -11.18 -3.81 -23.42
CA LEU A 322 -11.59 -4.93 -24.23
C LEU A 322 -12.77 -4.60 -25.15
N THR A 323 -12.70 -5.04 -26.40
CA THR A 323 -13.83 -5.04 -27.31
C THR A 323 -14.74 -6.23 -27.01
N GLY A 324 -15.85 -6.00 -26.33
CA GLY A 324 -16.73 -7.07 -25.85
C GLY A 324 -16.03 -7.94 -24.79
N ASN A 325 -15.81 -9.22 -25.10
CA ASN A 325 -15.07 -10.13 -24.21
C ASN A 325 -13.58 -10.23 -24.57
N GLY A 326 -13.08 -9.38 -25.46
CA GLY A 326 -11.73 -9.38 -25.96
C GLY A 326 -11.53 -10.25 -27.21
N THR A 327 -10.69 -9.78 -28.14
CA THR A 327 -10.17 -10.58 -29.26
C THR A 327 -9.14 -11.59 -28.73
N ASP A 328 -8.78 -12.59 -29.54
CA ASP A 328 -7.75 -13.57 -29.18
C ASP A 328 -6.42 -12.88 -28.90
N MET A 329 -6.06 -11.85 -29.66
CA MET A 329 -4.82 -11.09 -29.44
C MET A 329 -4.88 -10.28 -28.15
N GLN A 330 -6.01 -9.65 -27.82
CA GLN A 330 -6.22 -8.95 -26.56
C GLN A 330 -6.14 -9.91 -25.36
N LYS A 331 -6.69 -11.12 -25.48
CA LYS A 331 -6.60 -12.14 -24.43
C LYS A 331 -5.17 -12.63 -24.20
N LYS A 332 -4.41 -12.85 -25.28
CA LYS A 332 -2.97 -13.17 -25.16
C LYS A 332 -2.16 -12.04 -24.51
N TRP A 333 -2.49 -10.78 -24.86
CA TRP A 333 -1.87 -9.61 -24.24
C TRP A 333 -2.18 -9.52 -22.74
N MET A 334 -3.40 -9.83 -22.34
CA MET A 334 -3.80 -9.91 -20.94
C MET A 334 -3.00 -10.96 -20.16
N SER A 335 -2.91 -12.20 -20.70
CA SER A 335 -2.09 -13.26 -20.10
C SER A 335 -0.62 -12.87 -20.01
N PHE A 336 -0.07 -12.26 -21.06
CA PHE A 336 1.32 -11.79 -21.07
C PHE A 336 1.59 -10.76 -19.97
N ARG A 337 0.72 -9.75 -19.82
CA ARG A 337 0.89 -8.73 -18.76
C ARG A 337 0.80 -9.35 -17.37
N ALA A 338 -0.18 -10.24 -17.16
CA ALA A 338 -0.30 -10.97 -15.89
C ALA A 338 0.95 -11.81 -15.62
N LYS A 339 1.54 -12.46 -16.65
CA LYS A 339 2.78 -13.18 -16.52
C LYS A 339 3.96 -12.30 -16.09
N MET A 340 4.10 -11.10 -16.65
CA MET A 340 5.20 -10.20 -16.26
C MET A 340 5.14 -9.82 -14.78
N ILE A 341 3.94 -9.59 -14.25
CA ILE A 341 3.75 -9.29 -12.82
C ILE A 341 3.93 -10.55 -11.97
N HIS A 342 3.39 -11.71 -12.40
CA HIS A 342 3.59 -12.99 -11.73
C HIS A 342 5.08 -13.32 -11.58
N ASP A 343 5.84 -13.29 -12.68
CA ASP A 343 7.27 -13.62 -12.68
C ASP A 343 8.07 -12.65 -11.77
N PHE A 344 7.65 -11.38 -11.73
CA PHE A 344 8.26 -10.41 -10.81
C PHE A 344 7.94 -10.72 -9.35
N VAL A 345 6.69 -11.05 -9.02
CA VAL A 345 6.28 -11.37 -7.63
C VAL A 345 6.99 -12.63 -7.13
N GLU A 346 7.08 -13.68 -7.96
CA GLU A 346 7.84 -14.91 -7.66
C GLU A 346 9.31 -14.56 -7.36
N ALA A 347 9.99 -13.85 -8.27
CA ALA A 347 11.37 -13.45 -8.09
C ALA A 347 11.60 -12.53 -6.87
N ALA A 348 10.63 -11.66 -6.56
CA ALA A 348 10.69 -10.78 -5.40
C ALA A 348 10.53 -11.55 -4.08
N SER A 349 9.62 -12.52 -4.03
CA SER A 349 9.46 -13.43 -2.90
C SER A 349 10.75 -14.20 -2.63
N ASP A 350 11.30 -14.87 -3.67
CA ASP A 350 12.56 -15.59 -3.59
C ASP A 350 13.71 -14.68 -3.12
N ARG A 351 13.78 -13.45 -3.64
CA ARG A 351 14.84 -12.50 -3.30
C ARG A 351 14.75 -12.05 -1.84
N VAL A 352 13.58 -11.70 -1.34
CA VAL A 352 13.34 -11.31 0.06
C VAL A 352 13.69 -12.46 0.99
N HIS A 353 13.17 -13.66 0.74
CA HIS A 353 13.45 -14.84 1.58
C HIS A 353 14.89 -15.31 1.51
N SER A 354 15.60 -15.03 0.43
CA SER A 354 17.05 -15.32 0.35
C SER A 354 17.89 -14.44 1.29
N VAL A 355 17.38 -13.25 1.66
CA VAL A 355 18.02 -12.33 2.63
C VAL A 355 17.54 -12.63 4.03
N ASN A 356 16.22 -12.71 4.23
CA ASN A 356 15.63 -12.99 5.52
C ASN A 356 14.39 -13.90 5.36
N PRO A 357 14.52 -15.20 5.66
CA PRO A 357 13.44 -16.18 5.48
C PRO A 357 12.28 -16.00 6.48
N ASP A 358 12.44 -15.20 7.53
CA ASP A 358 11.42 -14.99 8.55
C ASP A 358 10.48 -13.79 8.23
N ILE A 359 10.84 -12.96 7.23
CA ILE A 359 9.99 -11.86 6.77
C ILE A 359 8.80 -12.40 5.98
N ARG A 360 7.60 -11.99 6.34
CA ARG A 360 6.40 -12.27 5.53
C ARG A 360 6.37 -11.39 4.29
N PHE A 361 6.37 -12.01 3.13
CA PHE A 361 6.26 -11.30 1.86
C PHE A 361 4.81 -11.28 1.37
N GLY A 362 4.34 -10.16 0.83
CA GLY A 362 2.98 -10.07 0.34
C GLY A 362 2.69 -8.88 -0.57
N ALA A 363 1.46 -8.79 -1.02
CA ALA A 363 1.02 -7.72 -1.89
C ALA A 363 -0.31 -7.11 -1.42
N TYR A 364 -0.45 -5.80 -1.65
CA TYR A 364 -1.72 -5.10 -1.57
C TYR A 364 -2.39 -5.04 -2.94
N VAL A 365 -3.67 -5.37 -2.98
CA VAL A 365 -4.50 -5.31 -4.19
C VAL A 365 -5.89 -4.78 -3.88
N GLY A 366 -6.55 -4.19 -4.88
CA GLY A 366 -7.96 -3.88 -4.78
C GLY A 366 -8.81 -5.15 -4.88
N ALA A 367 -9.82 -5.28 -4.03
CA ALA A 367 -10.66 -6.46 -3.96
C ALA A 367 -11.62 -6.64 -5.18
N TRP A 368 -11.63 -5.71 -6.13
CA TRP A 368 -12.43 -5.76 -7.36
C TRP A 368 -11.77 -6.60 -8.46
N TYR A 369 -11.63 -7.88 -8.21
CA TYR A 369 -10.96 -8.83 -9.12
C TYR A 369 -11.52 -8.82 -10.53
N SER A 370 -12.84 -8.65 -10.67
CA SER A 370 -13.55 -8.68 -11.96
C SER A 370 -13.05 -7.68 -13.01
N SER A 371 -12.36 -6.60 -12.58
CA SER A 371 -11.78 -5.57 -13.45
C SER A 371 -10.26 -5.37 -13.25
N TYR A 372 -9.63 -6.08 -12.31
CA TYR A 372 -8.22 -5.86 -11.98
C TYR A 372 -7.24 -6.29 -13.08
N TYR A 373 -7.72 -7.15 -14.01
CA TYR A 373 -7.01 -7.52 -15.22
C TYR A 373 -6.63 -6.30 -16.10
N GLU A 374 -7.36 -5.20 -16.02
CA GLU A 374 -7.05 -3.96 -16.74
C GLU A 374 -5.69 -3.39 -16.33
N SER A 375 -5.30 -3.57 -15.08
CA SER A 375 -3.97 -3.20 -14.56
C SER A 375 -2.90 -4.27 -14.78
N GLY A 376 -3.18 -5.30 -15.58
CA GLY A 376 -2.22 -6.35 -15.93
C GLY A 376 -1.89 -7.31 -14.78
N VAL A 377 -2.85 -7.59 -13.89
CA VAL A 377 -2.60 -8.37 -12.68
C VAL A 377 -3.62 -9.49 -12.53
N ASN A 378 -3.13 -10.69 -12.25
CA ASN A 378 -3.91 -11.79 -11.70
C ASN A 378 -3.43 -12.08 -10.27
N TRP A 379 -4.11 -11.51 -9.28
CA TRP A 379 -3.74 -11.70 -7.88
C TRP A 379 -4.38 -12.92 -7.20
N ALA A 380 -5.12 -13.75 -7.97
CA ALA A 380 -5.68 -14.98 -7.46
C ALA A 380 -4.63 -16.10 -7.34
N SER A 381 -5.00 -17.20 -6.70
CA SER A 381 -4.26 -18.45 -6.74
C SER A 381 -4.27 -19.07 -8.14
N PRO A 382 -3.22 -19.76 -8.59
CA PRO A 382 -3.25 -20.57 -9.82
C PRO A 382 -4.25 -21.73 -9.73
N ASN A 383 -4.72 -22.08 -8.53
CA ASN A 383 -5.76 -23.08 -8.30
C ASN A 383 -7.18 -22.54 -8.56
N TYR A 384 -7.35 -21.23 -8.76
CA TYR A 384 -8.61 -20.60 -9.16
C TYR A 384 -8.65 -20.37 -10.68
N ASP A 385 -9.64 -20.96 -11.37
CA ASP A 385 -9.82 -20.77 -12.81
C ASP A 385 -10.82 -19.63 -13.10
N PRO A 386 -10.36 -18.41 -13.42
CA PRO A 386 -11.23 -17.28 -13.69
C PRO A 386 -12.04 -17.47 -14.99
N SER A 387 -11.63 -18.31 -15.93
CA SER A 387 -12.34 -18.53 -17.20
C SER A 387 -13.72 -19.14 -17.00
N ILE A 388 -13.95 -19.80 -15.86
CA ILE A 388 -15.25 -20.36 -15.48
C ILE A 388 -16.25 -19.25 -15.15
N SER A 389 -15.80 -18.18 -14.49
CA SER A 389 -16.66 -17.10 -13.99
C SER A 389 -16.67 -15.87 -14.89
N TYR A 390 -15.58 -15.61 -15.60
CA TYR A 390 -15.35 -14.37 -16.36
C TYR A 390 -15.08 -14.65 -17.84
N ARG A 391 -15.95 -14.18 -18.71
CA ARG A 391 -15.82 -14.40 -20.16
C ARG A 391 -14.61 -13.68 -20.79
N TRP A 392 -14.07 -12.68 -20.12
CA TRP A 392 -12.85 -12.00 -20.55
C TRP A 392 -11.61 -12.86 -20.33
N ALA A 393 -11.59 -13.71 -19.31
CA ALA A 393 -10.43 -14.50 -18.96
C ALA A 393 -10.17 -15.63 -19.98
N PRO A 394 -8.98 -15.72 -20.57
CA PRO A 394 -8.54 -16.89 -21.31
C PRO A 394 -8.23 -18.06 -20.37
N ALA A 395 -8.16 -19.29 -20.92
CA ALA A 395 -7.99 -20.50 -20.12
C ALA A 395 -6.62 -20.59 -19.41
N ASP A 396 -5.59 -19.97 -19.97
CA ASP A 396 -4.23 -19.90 -19.44
C ASP A 396 -4.03 -18.78 -18.43
N TYR A 397 -5.01 -17.90 -18.24
CA TYR A 397 -4.88 -16.76 -17.32
C TYR A 397 -4.63 -17.16 -15.86
N LYS A 398 -5.19 -18.32 -15.45
CA LYS A 398 -4.97 -18.87 -14.12
C LYS A 398 -3.49 -19.20 -13.83
N ASP A 399 -2.75 -19.59 -14.87
CA ASP A 399 -1.34 -19.99 -14.73
C ASP A 399 -0.42 -18.83 -14.34
N TYR A 400 -0.95 -17.58 -14.35
CA TYR A 400 -0.28 -16.35 -13.97
C TYR A 400 -0.90 -15.70 -12.72
N GLY A 401 -1.63 -16.48 -11.92
CA GLY A 401 -2.02 -16.11 -10.57
C GLY A 401 -0.80 -16.22 -9.64
N TYR A 402 -0.63 -15.27 -8.71
CA TYR A 402 0.59 -15.20 -7.90
C TYR A 402 0.35 -15.31 -6.38
N ALA A 403 -0.86 -15.60 -5.94
CA ALA A 403 -1.16 -15.64 -4.51
C ALA A 403 -0.32 -16.66 -3.73
N ASP A 404 0.05 -17.77 -4.36
CA ASP A 404 0.88 -18.84 -3.79
C ASP A 404 2.36 -18.47 -3.62
N HIS A 405 2.81 -17.34 -4.20
CA HIS A 405 4.12 -16.76 -3.95
C HIS A 405 4.15 -15.76 -2.77
N CYS A 406 3.01 -15.56 -2.10
CA CYS A 406 2.85 -14.63 -0.99
C CYS A 406 2.57 -15.37 0.32
N ASP A 407 3.11 -14.84 1.44
CA ASP A 407 2.80 -15.30 2.80
C ASP A 407 1.58 -14.58 3.39
N ILE A 408 1.20 -13.44 2.80
CA ILE A 408 0.04 -12.64 3.20
C ILE A 408 -0.45 -11.81 2.02
N MET A 409 -1.77 -11.71 1.87
CA MET A 409 -2.39 -10.75 0.95
C MET A 409 -3.15 -9.67 1.70
N ILE A 410 -3.05 -8.43 1.24
CA ILE A 410 -3.81 -7.30 1.76
C ILE A 410 -4.81 -6.86 0.68
N ILE A 411 -6.11 -6.90 0.98
CA ILE A 411 -7.14 -6.54 0.00
C ILE A 411 -7.90 -5.28 0.41
N GLY A 412 -7.91 -4.28 -0.46
CA GLY A 412 -8.68 -3.05 -0.29
C GLY A 412 -10.16 -3.29 -0.52
N ALA A 413 -10.94 -3.44 0.56
CA ALA A 413 -12.39 -3.58 0.52
C ALA A 413 -13.06 -2.19 0.50
N TYR A 414 -12.69 -1.35 -0.49
CA TYR A 414 -13.03 0.07 -0.55
C TYR A 414 -14.46 0.30 -1.04
N ALA A 415 -15.41 0.10 -0.13
CA ALA A 415 -16.83 0.39 -0.37
C ALA A 415 -17.27 1.62 0.42
N GLY A 416 -18.26 2.34 -0.10
CA GLY A 416 -18.81 3.50 0.59
C GLY A 416 -19.65 3.14 1.81
N THR A 417 -19.98 4.15 2.63
CA THR A 417 -20.76 3.99 3.88
C THR A 417 -22.13 3.31 3.70
N GLY A 418 -22.73 3.42 2.52
CA GLY A 418 -23.99 2.75 2.18
C GLY A 418 -23.86 1.28 1.74
N SER A 419 -22.64 0.73 1.71
CA SER A 419 -22.32 -0.59 1.16
C SER A 419 -21.39 -1.40 2.07
N ILE A 420 -21.49 -1.24 3.40
CA ILE A 420 -20.67 -1.98 4.36
C ILE A 420 -21.10 -3.44 4.42
N PRO A 421 -22.36 -3.79 4.82
CA PRO A 421 -22.81 -5.17 4.78
C PRO A 421 -23.29 -5.55 3.38
N GLY A 422 -23.17 -6.82 3.02
CA GLY A 422 -23.73 -7.38 1.80
C GLY A 422 -22.90 -8.50 1.19
N SER A 423 -23.48 -9.21 0.23
CA SER A 423 -22.82 -10.33 -0.49
C SER A 423 -22.33 -9.96 -1.89
N GLY A 424 -22.68 -8.77 -2.37
CA GLY A 424 -22.28 -8.28 -3.70
C GLY A 424 -20.79 -7.90 -3.73
N GLU A 425 -20.15 -8.04 -4.88
CA GLU A 425 -18.72 -7.71 -5.04
C GLU A 425 -18.40 -6.27 -4.61
N TRP A 426 -19.34 -5.34 -4.80
CA TRP A 426 -19.14 -3.93 -4.48
C TRP A 426 -19.68 -3.53 -3.09
N THR A 427 -19.67 -4.48 -2.16
CA THR A 427 -19.87 -4.21 -0.74
C THR A 427 -18.61 -4.58 0.04
N MET A 428 -18.35 -3.93 1.17
CA MET A 428 -17.15 -4.17 1.96
C MET A 428 -17.06 -5.64 2.42
N GLU A 429 -18.15 -6.15 2.99
CA GLU A 429 -18.27 -7.55 3.39
C GLU A 429 -18.16 -8.51 2.19
N GLY A 430 -18.78 -8.16 1.06
CA GLY A 430 -18.75 -8.96 -0.17
C GLY A 430 -17.37 -9.03 -0.80
N PHE A 431 -16.60 -7.95 -0.78
CA PHE A 431 -15.20 -7.96 -1.17
C PHE A 431 -14.39 -8.95 -0.34
N CYS A 432 -14.50 -8.90 0.99
CA CYS A 432 -13.79 -9.80 1.89
C CYS A 432 -14.16 -11.27 1.67
N LYS A 433 -15.46 -11.59 1.57
CA LYS A 433 -15.94 -12.97 1.34
C LYS A 433 -15.52 -13.55 -0.01
N ARG A 434 -15.48 -12.72 -1.06
CA ARG A 434 -15.15 -13.19 -2.41
C ARG A 434 -13.67 -13.43 -2.63
N ALA A 435 -12.81 -12.92 -1.76
CA ALA A 435 -11.38 -13.18 -1.82
C ALA A 435 -11.02 -14.63 -1.44
N GLU A 436 -11.78 -15.26 -0.53
CA GLU A 436 -11.52 -16.63 -0.09
C GLU A 436 -11.44 -17.65 -1.25
N PRO A 437 -12.46 -17.79 -2.13
CA PRO A 437 -12.35 -18.69 -3.27
C PRO A 437 -11.29 -18.27 -4.29
N LEU A 438 -10.95 -16.98 -4.41
CA LEU A 438 -9.88 -16.52 -5.29
C LEU A 438 -8.50 -16.96 -4.82
N PHE A 439 -8.27 -16.97 -3.52
CA PHE A 439 -7.02 -17.45 -2.94
C PHE A 439 -6.95 -18.98 -2.81
N ALA A 440 -8.06 -19.69 -2.92
CA ALA A 440 -8.16 -21.15 -2.88
C ALA A 440 -7.47 -21.80 -1.64
N GLY A 441 -7.24 -21.03 -0.58
CA GLY A 441 -6.55 -21.48 0.63
C GLY A 441 -5.02 -21.41 0.58
N ASP A 442 -4.42 -20.93 -0.49
CA ASP A 442 -2.95 -20.88 -0.66
C ASP A 442 -2.30 -19.78 0.18
N VAL A 443 -3.02 -18.69 0.49
CA VAL A 443 -2.48 -17.55 1.24
C VAL A 443 -3.50 -17.01 2.25
N PRO A 444 -3.09 -16.69 3.49
CA PRO A 444 -3.90 -15.92 4.41
C PRO A 444 -4.03 -14.47 3.96
N TYR A 445 -5.17 -13.82 4.29
CA TYR A 445 -5.41 -12.46 3.85
C TYR A 445 -6.08 -11.57 4.88
N VAL A 446 -5.78 -10.27 4.74
CA VAL A 446 -6.31 -9.15 5.54
C VAL A 446 -7.14 -8.26 4.61
N GLY A 447 -8.33 -7.88 5.02
CA GLY A 447 -9.18 -6.97 4.26
C GLY A 447 -9.48 -5.68 5.03
N GLY A 448 -9.66 -4.58 4.32
CA GLY A 448 -9.95 -3.34 5.03
C GLY A 448 -10.48 -2.19 4.18
N PRO A 449 -11.13 -1.21 4.84
CA PRO A 449 -11.73 -0.04 4.22
C PRO A 449 -10.72 1.07 3.95
N ASP A 450 -11.08 1.97 3.03
CA ASP A 450 -10.60 3.35 3.02
C ASP A 450 -11.64 4.23 3.74
N ILE A 451 -11.27 4.71 4.93
CA ILE A 451 -12.15 5.49 5.82
C ILE A 451 -12.03 7.01 5.63
N GLY A 452 -11.38 7.44 4.57
CA GLY A 452 -11.18 8.85 4.27
C GLY A 452 -11.57 9.26 2.86
N ASN A 453 -11.33 8.40 1.86
CA ASN A 453 -11.53 8.73 0.45
C ASN A 453 -12.76 8.02 -0.15
N SER A 454 -13.21 6.90 0.42
CA SER A 454 -14.39 6.19 -0.08
C SER A 454 -15.68 7.00 0.12
N THR A 455 -16.65 6.80 -0.78
CA THR A 455 -17.92 7.54 -0.78
C THR A 455 -18.60 7.52 0.59
N GLY A 456 -18.89 8.70 1.12
CA GLY A 456 -19.53 8.91 2.43
C GLY A 456 -18.56 8.96 3.60
N PHE A 457 -17.26 8.70 3.41
CA PHE A 457 -16.24 8.84 4.46
C PHE A 457 -15.50 10.18 4.42
N THR A 458 -15.58 10.92 3.33
CA THR A 458 -14.77 12.12 3.06
C THR A 458 -14.97 13.31 4.01
N ASN A 459 -16.03 13.29 4.83
CA ASN A 459 -16.38 14.42 5.71
C ASN A 459 -16.26 14.10 7.21
N GLY A 460 -15.77 12.92 7.57
CA GLY A 460 -15.75 12.48 8.97
C GLY A 460 -17.16 12.17 9.55
N GLY A 461 -17.23 11.90 10.85
CA GLY A 461 -18.49 11.64 11.55
C GLY A 461 -19.01 10.19 11.46
N GLN A 462 -18.27 9.29 10.80
CA GLN A 462 -18.67 7.90 10.58
C GLN A 462 -18.20 6.94 11.71
N GLY A 463 -17.75 7.46 12.85
CA GLY A 463 -17.33 6.63 13.99
C GLY A 463 -18.37 5.58 14.42
N HIS A 464 -19.66 5.90 14.29
CA HIS A 464 -20.76 4.97 14.61
C HIS A 464 -20.81 3.74 13.68
N LEU A 465 -20.14 3.75 12.52
CA LEU A 465 -20.05 2.65 11.57
C LEU A 465 -18.89 1.68 11.88
N MET A 466 -17.95 2.05 12.74
CA MET A 466 -16.75 1.24 13.04
C MET A 466 -17.07 -0.19 13.47
N PRO A 467 -18.10 -0.46 14.30
CA PRO A 467 -18.46 -1.84 14.65
C PRO A 467 -18.89 -2.67 13.44
N GLN A 468 -19.64 -2.09 12.47
CA GLN A 468 -20.05 -2.80 11.26
C GLN A 468 -18.87 -3.04 10.32
N ILE A 469 -17.95 -2.08 10.22
CA ILE A 469 -16.74 -2.18 9.41
C ILE A 469 -15.84 -3.30 9.93
N VAL A 470 -15.58 -3.30 11.25
CA VAL A 470 -14.77 -4.35 11.89
C VAL A 470 -15.41 -5.72 11.68
N ASP A 471 -16.71 -5.84 11.88
CA ASP A 471 -17.44 -7.09 11.68
C ASP A 471 -17.38 -7.58 10.22
N ALA A 472 -17.59 -6.67 9.25
CA ALA A 472 -17.54 -6.99 7.82
C ALA A 472 -16.16 -7.47 7.35
N CYS A 473 -15.08 -6.93 7.90
CA CYS A 473 -13.72 -7.28 7.50
C CYS A 473 -13.14 -8.46 8.30
N ILE A 474 -13.10 -8.36 9.63
CA ILE A 474 -12.44 -9.37 10.49
C ILE A 474 -13.07 -10.77 10.36
N ASN A 475 -14.41 -10.83 10.32
CA ASN A 475 -15.10 -12.13 10.28
C ASN A 475 -15.02 -12.81 8.91
N ASN A 476 -14.67 -12.06 7.85
CA ASN A 476 -14.68 -12.54 6.48
C ASN A 476 -13.30 -12.59 5.82
N CYS A 477 -12.23 -12.29 6.56
CA CYS A 477 -10.85 -12.48 6.14
C CYS A 477 -10.16 -13.48 7.07
N THR A 478 -9.26 -14.30 6.53
CA THR A 478 -8.62 -15.38 7.30
C THR A 478 -7.67 -14.85 8.36
N GLU A 479 -6.88 -13.81 8.05
CA GLU A 479 -5.83 -13.27 8.91
C GLU A 479 -6.28 -12.06 9.74
N GLY A 480 -7.20 -11.22 9.25
CA GLY A 480 -7.61 -10.03 9.98
C GLY A 480 -8.12 -8.89 9.13
N MET A 481 -7.89 -7.68 9.63
CA MET A 481 -8.28 -6.46 8.94
C MET A 481 -7.22 -5.35 9.03
N PHE A 482 -7.36 -4.35 8.14
CA PHE A 482 -6.61 -3.10 8.25
C PHE A 482 -7.54 -1.89 8.08
N PHE A 483 -7.06 -0.72 8.47
CA PHE A 483 -7.66 0.58 8.14
C PHE A 483 -6.71 1.39 7.25
N PHE A 484 -7.20 1.90 6.14
CA PHE A 484 -6.55 2.93 5.34
C PHE A 484 -7.24 4.27 5.64
N ASP A 485 -6.60 5.28 6.25
CA ASP A 485 -5.27 5.23 6.80
C ASP A 485 -5.21 6.00 8.15
N LEU A 486 -4.06 6.04 8.77
CA LEU A 486 -3.84 6.69 10.07
C LEU A 486 -4.18 8.18 10.07
N CYS A 487 -3.90 8.92 8.97
CA CYS A 487 -4.21 10.35 8.91
C CYS A 487 -5.70 10.61 9.08
N HIS A 488 -6.57 9.75 8.53
CA HIS A 488 -8.02 9.87 8.66
C HIS A 488 -8.50 9.52 10.07
N ILE A 489 -7.87 8.53 10.72
CA ILE A 489 -8.15 8.23 12.14
C ILE A 489 -7.86 9.43 13.01
N LYS A 490 -6.73 10.11 12.76
CA LYS A 490 -6.32 11.33 13.47
C LYS A 490 -7.24 12.50 13.14
N MET A 491 -7.49 12.74 11.86
CA MET A 491 -8.28 13.86 11.34
C MET A 491 -9.72 13.86 11.86
N TYR A 492 -10.34 12.68 11.90
CA TYR A 492 -11.76 12.53 12.26
C TYR A 492 -11.96 12.02 13.68
N ASP A 493 -10.89 11.88 14.46
CA ASP A 493 -10.88 11.37 15.84
C ASP A 493 -11.63 10.04 16.00
N TYR A 494 -11.33 9.06 15.16
CA TYR A 494 -11.98 7.75 15.19
C TYR A 494 -11.44 6.81 16.28
N TRP A 495 -10.44 7.23 17.07
CA TRP A 495 -9.73 6.39 18.04
C TRP A 495 -10.65 5.63 19.01
N SER A 496 -11.56 6.35 19.66
CA SER A 496 -12.49 5.75 20.64
C SER A 496 -13.50 4.81 19.99
N ALA A 497 -13.96 5.14 18.80
CA ALA A 497 -14.92 4.33 18.05
C ALA A 497 -14.28 3.00 17.57
N ILE A 498 -13.04 3.07 17.05
CA ILE A 498 -12.27 1.89 16.63
C ILE A 498 -11.94 1.03 17.85
N LYS A 499 -11.47 1.65 18.96
CA LYS A 499 -11.20 0.92 20.20
C LYS A 499 -12.41 0.15 20.69
N SER A 500 -13.57 0.79 20.75
CA SER A 500 -14.82 0.14 21.17
C SER A 500 -15.22 -1.01 20.24
N ALA A 501 -14.99 -0.87 18.92
CA ALA A 501 -15.25 -1.94 17.96
C ALA A 501 -14.31 -3.13 18.15
N PHE A 502 -13.02 -2.88 18.40
CA PHE A 502 -12.05 -3.93 18.68
C PHE A 502 -12.26 -4.62 20.03
N ASP A 503 -12.65 -3.86 21.07
CA ASP A 503 -12.97 -4.45 22.38
C ASP A 503 -14.18 -5.40 22.25
N LYS A 504 -15.22 -4.99 21.51
CA LYS A 504 -16.37 -5.85 21.21
C LYS A 504 -15.97 -7.12 20.43
N TYR A 505 -15.05 -6.99 19.46
CA TYR A 505 -14.52 -8.15 18.74
C TYR A 505 -13.81 -9.12 19.69
N LYS A 506 -12.93 -8.61 20.58
CA LYS A 506 -12.21 -9.44 21.56
C LYS A 506 -13.16 -10.15 22.54
N GLU A 507 -14.25 -9.50 22.97
CA GLU A 507 -15.27 -10.13 23.82
C GLU A 507 -16.00 -11.29 23.11
N SER A 508 -15.90 -11.40 21.79
CA SER A 508 -16.53 -12.47 21.00
C SER A 508 -15.61 -13.67 20.73
N LEU A 509 -14.32 -13.60 21.13
CA LEU A 509 -13.33 -14.67 21.02
C LEU A 509 -13.45 -15.67 22.19
#